data_1e45f9371ba0bfb4b26dbb4cca31c655
#
_entry.id   1e45f9371ba0bfb4b26dbb4cca31c655
#
_cell.length_a   1.000
_cell.length_b   1.000
_cell.length_c   1.000
_cell.angle_alpha   90.00
_cell.angle_beta   90.00
_cell.angle_gamma   90.00
#
_symmetry.space_group_name_H-M   'P 1'
#
loop_
_entity.id
_entity.type
_entity.pdbx_description
1 polymer ?
#
loop_
_entity_poly.entity_id
_entity_poly.type
_entity_poly.pdbx_seq_one_letter_code
_entity_poly.pdbx_strand_id
1 'polypeptide(L)'
;MLSKIIKNSLIGFSVLPMAFGAVDYKFNSLENVSWDSESAWTPNGVPGAADNAIFSNHLTSTKEISISNFKEVNDISFDGLYIGARLFINTVQEGSIINGNVYVGDTYLYNNDVWRCVGIRGRNFPLTIKGSIIFNATGASKNINGTDYTSRPIINIGGDWNSTVASSIEIGENAVVDSKTGLKAAIILDTSVSKVYQNLYFGLATDQEKGVVIHNVVQLNYAAGQAKTRLTLGKLGGGYLGDQNISIGGINGYGTLATCIINGSTADGDPIYAKTNLTLTNAAGVNTYYEGNLYRENSEYNDSITITMDGDGKQTMNITSANTDIISSVTVKKGDFVFHSPINSGSLRMEGGSFSAINGGVTFNSASWTGGKFVFSPESIQGGTADKITIDGKFVKEGGEKIVMDFSGLDAESVLGATYDLISAESFEDAEGNSLTDSDADDYFSAIINNALADFSWSDNTLQVTFVQVPEPAALSLIFGALAVGYALRRRK
;
A
#
# COMPACT_ATOMS: atom_id res chain seq x y z
N MET A 1 70.21 0.10 -44.69
CA MET A 1 69.63 1.29 -44.09
C MET A 1 68.36 0.83 -43.38
N LEU A 2 68.52 0.47 -42.10
CA LEU A 2 67.37 0.09 -41.25
C LEU A 2 67.07 1.28 -40.34
N SER A 3 65.90 1.83 -40.52
CA SER A 3 65.38 2.81 -39.60
C SER A 3 64.42 2.11 -38.65
N LYS A 4 64.77 2.10 -37.37
CA LYS A 4 63.98 1.59 -36.23
C LYS A 4 62.74 2.44 -35.99
N ILE A 5 61.61 1.77 -35.91
CA ILE A 5 60.43 2.31 -35.24
C ILE A 5 60.23 1.52 -33.96
N ILE A 6 60.62 2.10 -32.84
CA ILE A 6 60.22 1.62 -31.51
C ILE A 6 58.91 2.30 -31.18
N LYS A 7 57.81 1.56 -31.26
CA LYS A 7 56.53 1.95 -30.66
C LYS A 7 56.54 1.54 -29.21
N ASN A 8 56.56 2.52 -28.32
CA ASN A 8 56.31 2.33 -26.90
C ASN A 8 54.89 1.82 -26.68
N SER A 9 54.79 0.54 -26.37
CA SER A 9 53.55 0.01 -25.78
C SER A 9 53.50 0.42 -24.32
N LEU A 10 52.80 1.49 -24.00
CA LEU A 10 52.33 1.73 -22.63
C LEU A 10 51.35 0.60 -22.31
N ILE A 11 51.77 -0.38 -21.56
CA ILE A 11 50.89 -1.31 -20.86
C ILE A 11 50.26 -0.51 -19.71
N GLY A 12 49.08 0.03 -19.97
CA GLY A 12 48.23 0.57 -18.92
C GLY A 12 47.84 -0.59 -18.00
N PHE A 13 48.48 -0.70 -16.85
CA PHE A 13 47.92 -1.45 -15.75
C PHE A 13 46.61 -0.76 -15.35
N SER A 14 45.47 -1.26 -15.85
CA SER A 14 44.19 -1.02 -15.21
C SER A 14 44.27 -1.73 -13.86
N VAL A 15 44.52 -0.97 -12.82
CA VAL A 15 44.25 -1.43 -11.45
C VAL A 15 42.74 -1.65 -11.42
N LEU A 16 42.33 -2.91 -11.64
CA LEU A 16 40.97 -3.31 -11.29
C LEU A 16 40.80 -2.95 -9.80
N PRO A 17 39.82 -2.15 -9.42
CA PRO A 17 39.55 -1.94 -8.02
C PRO A 17 39.30 -3.33 -7.43
N MET A 18 40.20 -3.78 -6.53
CA MET A 18 39.86 -4.92 -5.68
C MET A 18 38.59 -4.51 -4.98
N ALA A 19 37.50 -5.22 -5.25
CA ALA A 19 36.31 -5.14 -4.44
C ALA A 19 36.71 -5.63 -3.04
N PHE A 20 37.09 -4.73 -2.17
CA PHE A 20 37.15 -5.02 -0.75
C PHE A 20 35.75 -5.40 -0.35
N GLY A 21 35.59 -6.57 0.26
CA GLY A 21 34.30 -7.00 0.80
C GLY A 21 33.78 -5.92 1.78
N ALA A 22 32.48 -5.80 1.92
CA ALA A 22 31.85 -4.91 2.88
C ALA A 22 32.48 -5.09 4.28
N VAL A 23 32.83 -4.01 4.94
CA VAL A 23 33.31 -4.03 6.32
C VAL A 23 32.15 -3.78 7.26
N ASP A 24 32.06 -4.59 8.31
CA ASP A 24 31.07 -4.43 9.37
C ASP A 24 31.62 -3.49 10.45
N TYR A 25 31.05 -2.30 10.53
CA TYR A 25 31.38 -1.31 11.56
C TYR A 25 30.36 -1.35 12.69
N LYS A 26 30.80 -1.69 13.90
CA LYS A 26 29.97 -1.72 15.08
C LYS A 26 30.03 -0.39 15.83
N PHE A 27 28.87 0.20 16.10
CA PHE A 27 28.76 1.44 16.86
C PHE A 27 29.05 1.22 18.35
N ASN A 28 29.89 2.08 18.96
CA ASN A 28 30.37 1.91 20.34
C ASN A 28 30.14 3.12 21.25
N SER A 29 29.65 4.25 20.74
CA SER A 29 29.48 5.45 21.56
C SER A 29 28.19 5.42 22.40
N LEU A 30 28.25 6.01 23.60
CA LEU A 30 27.10 6.27 24.46
C LEU A 30 26.72 7.76 24.51
N GLU A 31 27.34 8.58 23.69
CA GLU A 31 27.18 10.03 23.62
C GLU A 31 26.81 10.47 22.21
N ASN A 32 26.37 11.71 22.09
CA ASN A 32 26.13 12.34 20.80
C ASN A 32 27.45 12.45 20.03
N VAL A 33 27.46 11.92 18.81
CA VAL A 33 28.66 11.89 17.96
C VAL A 33 28.32 12.24 16.51
N SER A 34 29.36 12.61 15.74
CA SER A 34 29.23 12.63 14.28
C SER A 34 29.39 11.23 13.70
N TRP A 35 28.70 10.92 12.60
CA TRP A 35 28.92 9.70 11.80
C TRP A 35 30.39 9.58 11.39
N ASP A 36 31.04 10.70 11.08
CA ASP A 36 32.43 10.79 10.65
C ASP A 36 33.43 10.60 11.80
N SER A 37 33.00 10.32 13.01
CA SER A 37 33.85 10.09 14.18
C SER A 37 34.41 8.66 14.15
N GLU A 38 35.61 8.47 13.66
CA GLU A 38 36.24 7.15 13.54
C GLU A 38 36.24 6.34 14.85
N SER A 39 36.45 7.01 15.99
CA SER A 39 36.51 6.38 17.32
C SER A 39 35.13 5.87 17.80
N ALA A 40 34.04 6.27 17.15
CA ALA A 40 32.70 5.77 17.49
C ALA A 40 32.44 4.37 16.91
N TRP A 41 33.33 3.83 16.11
CA TRP A 41 33.15 2.58 15.40
C TRP A 41 34.23 1.54 15.70
N THR A 42 33.90 0.26 15.55
CA THR A 42 34.87 -0.86 15.60
C THR A 42 34.65 -1.74 14.35
N PRO A 43 35.66 -1.97 13.50
CA PRO A 43 37.01 -1.40 13.60
C PRO A 43 37.01 0.13 13.54
N ASN A 44 38.11 0.75 13.97
CA ASN A 44 38.24 2.20 13.92
C ASN A 44 38.21 2.69 12.46
N GLY A 45 37.29 3.59 12.14
CA GLY A 45 37.03 4.06 10.79
C GLY A 45 35.61 4.60 10.67
N VAL A 46 35.17 4.96 9.47
CA VAL A 46 33.84 5.50 9.18
C VAL A 46 33.16 4.60 8.16
N PRO A 47 31.95 4.04 8.46
CA PRO A 47 31.20 3.28 7.47
C PRO A 47 30.89 4.13 6.23
N GLY A 48 31.20 3.63 5.05
CA GLY A 48 30.93 4.26 3.76
C GLY A 48 29.90 3.48 2.92
N ALA A 49 29.74 3.90 1.67
CA ALA A 49 28.73 3.38 0.73
C ALA A 49 28.74 1.86 0.53
N ALA A 50 29.89 1.20 0.74
CA ALA A 50 30.02 -0.25 0.59
C ALA A 50 30.06 -1.00 1.92
N ASP A 51 30.04 -0.31 3.05
CA ASP A 51 30.18 -0.87 4.37
C ASP A 51 28.87 -0.99 5.11
N ASN A 52 28.85 -1.80 6.17
CA ASN A 52 27.66 -1.98 7.00
C ASN A 52 27.84 -1.29 8.37
N ALA A 53 26.75 -0.70 8.88
CA ALA A 53 26.70 -0.10 10.21
C ALA A 53 25.83 -0.97 11.14
N ILE A 54 26.42 -1.45 12.24
CA ILE A 54 25.78 -2.37 13.18
C ILE A 54 25.59 -1.69 14.53
N PHE A 55 24.35 -1.64 14.99
CA PHE A 55 23.93 -1.13 16.28
C PHE A 55 23.43 -2.30 17.14
N SER A 56 24.27 -2.75 18.09
CA SER A 56 23.97 -3.93 18.92
C SER A 56 24.30 -3.72 20.39
N ASN A 57 24.58 -2.49 20.82
CA ASN A 57 25.06 -2.17 22.16
C ASN A 57 23.91 -1.87 23.13
N HIS A 58 24.24 -1.98 24.43
CA HIS A 58 23.41 -1.47 25.51
C HIS A 58 23.56 0.04 25.61
N LEU A 59 22.59 0.80 25.11
CA LEU A 59 22.52 2.23 25.29
C LEU A 59 21.82 2.53 26.61
N THR A 60 22.54 2.39 27.71
CA THR A 60 21.99 2.63 29.06
C THR A 60 21.78 4.11 29.40
N SER A 61 22.14 5.00 28.48
CA SER A 61 21.91 6.44 28.66
C SER A 61 20.44 6.73 28.84
N THR A 62 20.10 7.51 29.86
CA THR A 62 18.75 8.11 30.03
C THR A 62 18.55 9.28 29.07
N LYS A 63 19.55 9.67 28.33
CA LYS A 63 19.53 10.75 27.34
C LYS A 63 19.43 10.17 25.93
N GLU A 64 18.82 10.93 25.05
CA GLU A 64 18.83 10.66 23.62
C GLU A 64 20.27 10.64 23.09
N ILE A 65 20.60 9.63 22.28
CA ILE A 65 21.85 9.55 21.55
C ILE A 65 21.55 9.95 20.10
N SER A 66 22.23 10.98 19.63
CA SER A 66 22.09 11.54 18.30
C SER A 66 23.38 11.38 17.52
N ILE A 67 23.33 10.70 16.39
CA ILE A 67 24.42 10.56 15.43
C ILE A 67 24.13 11.55 14.30
N SER A 68 24.98 12.56 14.16
CA SER A 68 24.86 13.58 13.11
C SER A 68 25.69 13.21 11.87
N ASN A 69 25.44 13.90 10.76
CA ASN A 69 26.21 13.81 9.52
C ASN A 69 26.18 12.44 8.82
N PHE A 70 25.14 11.67 9.02
CA PHE A 70 24.95 10.45 8.24
C PHE A 70 24.78 10.78 6.75
N LYS A 71 25.64 10.28 5.89
CA LYS A 71 25.60 10.49 4.43
C LYS A 71 25.15 9.24 3.70
N GLU A 72 25.97 8.19 3.80
CA GLU A 72 25.82 7.00 2.98
C GLU A 72 26.39 5.77 3.68
N VAL A 73 25.73 4.63 3.48
CA VAL A 73 26.16 3.31 3.98
C VAL A 73 25.54 2.21 3.10
N ASN A 74 26.12 1.00 3.12
CA ASN A 74 25.48 -0.15 2.48
C ASN A 74 24.27 -0.59 3.31
N ASP A 75 24.47 -1.35 4.37
CA ASP A 75 23.38 -1.84 5.24
C ASP A 75 23.41 -1.17 6.62
N ILE A 76 22.24 -1.04 7.23
CA ILE A 76 22.11 -0.70 8.66
C ILE A 76 21.44 -1.86 9.38
N SER A 77 21.99 -2.28 10.51
CA SER A 77 21.41 -3.33 11.36
C SER A 77 21.23 -2.86 12.80
N PHE A 78 20.04 -3.07 13.33
CA PHE A 78 19.69 -2.87 14.73
C PHE A 78 19.30 -4.24 15.31
N ASP A 79 20.23 -4.88 16.05
CA ASP A 79 19.98 -6.20 16.63
C ASP A 79 20.63 -6.34 17.99
N GLY A 80 19.89 -6.91 18.95
CA GLY A 80 20.32 -7.04 20.34
C GLY A 80 20.46 -5.70 21.07
N LEU A 81 19.92 -4.62 20.50
CA LEU A 81 20.03 -3.25 20.97
C LEU A 81 19.10 -3.00 22.18
N TYR A 82 19.66 -2.55 23.31
CA TYR A 82 18.87 -2.02 24.41
C TYR A 82 18.87 -0.50 24.37
N ILE A 83 17.68 0.08 24.45
CA ILE A 83 17.46 1.51 24.34
C ILE A 83 16.88 2.06 25.65
N GLY A 84 17.72 2.75 26.43
CA GLY A 84 17.30 3.41 27.66
C GLY A 84 16.53 4.72 27.42
N ALA A 85 16.82 5.40 26.28
CA ALA A 85 16.12 6.59 25.84
C ALA A 85 15.73 6.48 24.34
N ARG A 86 16.49 7.10 23.46
CA ARG A 86 16.27 7.08 22.01
C ARG A 86 17.62 7.03 21.30
N LEU A 87 17.66 6.38 20.14
CA LEU A 87 18.80 6.42 19.23
C LEU A 87 18.35 7.01 17.90
N PHE A 88 18.99 8.08 17.46
CA PHE A 88 18.69 8.72 16.19
C PHE A 88 19.90 8.88 15.32
N ILE A 89 19.75 8.49 14.06
CA ILE A 89 20.70 8.73 12.98
C ILE A 89 20.15 9.88 12.15
N ASN A 90 20.88 11.00 12.08
CA ASN A 90 20.40 12.21 11.42
C ASN A 90 21.07 12.39 10.06
N THR A 91 20.26 12.67 9.03
CA THR A 91 20.74 12.93 7.67
C THR A 91 21.52 14.24 7.57
N VAL A 92 22.29 14.38 6.49
CA VAL A 92 22.96 15.62 6.09
C VAL A 92 22.08 16.46 5.15
N GLN A 93 22.54 17.67 4.83
CA GLN A 93 21.76 18.64 4.02
C GLN A 93 21.48 18.18 2.58
N GLU A 94 22.36 17.40 1.98
CA GLU A 94 22.14 16.85 0.64
C GLU A 94 21.17 15.65 0.64
N GLY A 95 20.78 15.19 1.82
CA GLY A 95 20.04 13.94 2.03
C GLY A 95 20.99 12.79 2.36
N SER A 96 20.42 11.61 2.61
CA SER A 96 21.22 10.42 2.96
C SER A 96 20.71 9.18 2.25
N ILE A 97 21.62 8.26 1.98
CA ILE A 97 21.37 7.05 1.20
C ILE A 97 21.81 5.81 1.97
N ILE A 98 20.93 4.83 2.06
CA ILE A 98 21.25 3.45 2.44
C ILE A 98 21.16 2.63 1.15
N ASN A 99 22.30 2.17 0.66
CA ASN A 99 22.40 1.48 -0.64
C ASN A 99 21.80 0.06 -0.59
N GLY A 100 21.90 -0.59 0.55
CA GLY A 100 21.38 -1.91 0.84
C GLY A 100 20.12 -1.86 1.72
N ASN A 101 20.08 -2.71 2.74
CA ASN A 101 18.90 -2.95 3.57
C ASN A 101 19.00 -2.31 4.95
N VAL A 102 17.86 -2.12 5.58
CA VAL A 102 17.73 -1.83 7.01
C VAL A 102 17.17 -3.07 7.71
N TYR A 103 17.97 -3.68 8.58
CA TYR A 103 17.57 -4.84 9.37
C TYR A 103 17.16 -4.40 10.77
N VAL A 104 15.98 -4.83 11.21
CA VAL A 104 15.43 -4.54 12.54
C VAL A 104 15.24 -5.86 13.28
N GLY A 105 16.25 -6.25 14.04
CA GLY A 105 16.26 -7.44 14.89
C GLY A 105 15.64 -7.19 16.26
N ASP A 106 16.11 -7.95 17.26
CA ASP A 106 15.62 -7.81 18.62
C ASP A 106 16.08 -6.48 19.23
N THR A 107 15.12 -5.63 19.58
CA THR A 107 15.34 -4.37 20.29
C THR A 107 14.58 -4.39 21.62
N TYR A 108 15.20 -3.87 22.67
CA TYR A 108 14.69 -3.87 24.04
C TYR A 108 14.50 -2.45 24.51
N LEU A 109 13.25 -2.09 24.83
CA LEU A 109 12.89 -0.72 25.19
C LEU A 109 12.72 -0.60 26.70
N TYR A 110 13.37 0.39 27.31
CA TYR A 110 13.21 0.65 28.74
C TYR A 110 11.74 0.92 29.09
N ASN A 111 11.22 0.25 30.11
CA ASN A 111 9.82 0.29 30.55
C ASN A 111 8.79 -0.08 29.45
N ASN A 112 9.20 -0.79 28.39
CA ASN A 112 8.34 -1.09 27.24
C ASN A 112 7.69 0.16 26.61
N ASP A 113 8.31 1.31 26.76
CA ASP A 113 7.81 2.59 26.25
C ASP A 113 8.03 2.70 24.75
N VAL A 114 6.95 2.69 23.97
CA VAL A 114 6.97 2.77 22.50
C VAL A 114 7.57 4.07 21.96
N TRP A 115 7.66 5.10 22.81
CA TRP A 115 8.30 6.36 22.45
C TRP A 115 9.84 6.27 22.46
N ARG A 116 10.39 5.19 22.99
CA ARG A 116 11.81 4.92 23.06
C ARG A 116 12.21 4.06 21.87
N CYS A 117 12.19 4.62 20.68
CA CYS A 117 12.47 3.89 19.45
C CYS A 117 13.84 4.23 18.85
N VAL A 118 14.24 3.42 17.89
CA VAL A 118 15.28 3.77 16.93
C VAL A 118 14.68 4.65 15.86
N GLY A 119 15.41 5.62 15.35
CA GLY A 119 14.96 6.45 14.24
C GLY A 119 16.07 6.86 13.30
N ILE A 120 15.73 6.94 12.01
CA ILE A 120 16.55 7.57 10.99
C ILE A 120 15.84 8.86 10.60
N ARG A 121 16.38 10.02 11.04
CA ARG A 121 15.72 11.32 10.90
C ARG A 121 16.16 12.04 9.63
N GLY A 122 15.20 12.52 8.85
CA GLY A 122 15.47 13.27 7.63
C GLY A 122 15.89 14.73 7.83
N ARG A 123 15.53 15.37 8.93
CA ARG A 123 15.86 16.78 9.25
C ARG A 123 15.60 17.78 8.13
N ASN A 124 14.44 17.68 7.44
CA ASN A 124 14.01 18.42 6.27
C ASN A 124 14.77 18.07 4.96
N PHE A 125 15.51 16.96 4.95
CA PHE A 125 16.24 16.50 3.78
C PHE A 125 15.75 15.12 3.30
N PRO A 126 16.01 14.73 2.05
CA PRO A 126 15.62 13.43 1.52
C PRO A 126 16.30 12.27 2.26
N LEU A 127 15.58 11.16 2.37
CA LEU A 127 16.11 9.89 2.84
C LEU A 127 15.75 8.78 1.84
N THR A 128 16.77 8.12 1.30
CA THR A 128 16.61 7.01 0.35
C THR A 128 17.15 5.73 0.96
N ILE A 129 16.33 4.67 0.97
CA ILE A 129 16.70 3.30 1.29
C ILE A 129 16.50 2.47 0.02
N LYS A 130 17.56 2.18 -0.72
CA LYS A 130 17.47 1.49 -2.01
C LYS A 130 16.99 0.05 -1.86
N GLY A 131 17.46 -0.64 -0.82
CA GLY A 131 17.03 -1.99 -0.47
C GLY A 131 15.73 -2.03 0.32
N SER A 132 15.59 -3.02 1.18
CA SER A 132 14.39 -3.29 1.96
C SER A 132 14.55 -2.94 3.43
N ILE A 133 13.45 -2.66 4.12
CA ILE A 133 13.37 -2.65 5.58
C ILE A 133 12.85 -4.02 6.03
N ILE A 134 13.66 -4.76 6.76
CA ILE A 134 13.41 -6.17 7.10
C ILE A 134 13.40 -6.32 8.63
N PHE A 135 12.25 -6.70 9.17
CA PHE A 135 12.13 -7.08 10.57
C PHE A 135 12.43 -8.57 10.71
N ASN A 136 13.57 -8.87 11.33
CA ASN A 136 14.06 -10.23 11.55
C ASN A 136 14.22 -10.60 13.03
N ALA A 137 13.46 -9.94 13.91
CA ALA A 137 13.48 -10.20 15.35
C ALA A 137 13.09 -11.65 15.66
N THR A 138 13.77 -12.22 16.64
CA THR A 138 13.48 -13.59 17.14
C THR A 138 12.45 -13.62 18.26
N GLY A 139 12.19 -12.47 18.90
CA GLY A 139 11.33 -12.35 20.07
C GLY A 139 11.99 -12.82 21.35
N ALA A 140 13.31 -12.93 21.35
CA ALA A 140 14.06 -13.34 22.53
C ALA A 140 13.84 -12.36 23.71
N SER A 141 13.79 -12.89 24.92
CA SER A 141 13.87 -12.10 26.15
C SER A 141 15.33 -11.92 26.54
N LYS A 142 15.68 -10.78 27.10
CA LYS A 142 17.03 -10.47 27.55
C LYS A 142 17.02 -9.92 28.96
N ASN A 143 17.80 -10.51 29.85
CA ASN A 143 18.01 -9.95 31.18
C ASN A 143 19.03 -8.81 31.12
N ILE A 144 18.62 -7.64 31.59
CA ILE A 144 19.44 -6.44 31.61
C ILE A 144 19.38 -5.86 33.01
N ASN A 145 20.50 -5.90 33.72
CA ASN A 145 20.62 -5.43 35.10
C ASN A 145 19.56 -6.02 36.07
N GLY A 146 19.25 -7.32 35.92
CA GLY A 146 18.28 -8.03 36.74
C GLY A 146 16.81 -7.87 36.33
N THR A 147 16.54 -7.17 35.25
CA THR A 147 15.19 -7.01 34.65
C THR A 147 15.11 -7.74 33.31
N ASP A 148 14.06 -8.54 33.15
CA ASP A 148 13.79 -9.23 31.90
C ASP A 148 12.99 -8.32 30.94
N TYR A 149 13.54 -8.09 29.76
CA TYR A 149 12.91 -7.31 28.69
C TYR A 149 12.50 -8.24 27.55
N THR A 150 11.29 -8.05 27.06
CA THR A 150 10.83 -8.69 25.80
C THR A 150 11.19 -7.82 24.62
N SER A 151 11.62 -8.43 23.52
CA SER A 151 11.90 -7.71 22.27
C SER A 151 10.69 -6.94 21.77
N ARG A 152 10.90 -5.70 21.34
CA ARG A 152 9.90 -4.82 20.70
C ARG A 152 10.56 -4.06 19.54
N PRO A 153 10.69 -4.66 18.37
CA PRO A 153 11.29 -4.01 17.22
C PRO A 153 10.38 -2.89 16.69
N ILE A 154 10.79 -1.66 16.96
CA ILE A 154 10.09 -0.44 16.54
C ILE A 154 11.11 0.50 15.91
N ILE A 155 10.85 0.94 14.69
CA ILE A 155 11.68 1.91 13.99
C ILE A 155 10.84 3.07 13.45
N ASN A 156 11.40 4.26 13.51
CA ASN A 156 10.86 5.46 12.89
C ASN A 156 11.75 5.89 11.72
N ILE A 157 11.18 6.04 10.55
CA ILE A 157 11.87 6.47 9.34
C ILE A 157 11.40 7.87 8.97
N GLY A 158 12.35 8.80 8.89
CA GLY A 158 12.11 10.19 8.47
C GLY A 158 12.02 11.19 9.61
N GLY A 159 11.52 10.84 10.77
CA GLY A 159 11.46 11.74 11.91
C GLY A 159 10.47 11.30 12.99
N ASP A 160 10.58 11.88 14.17
CA ASP A 160 9.72 11.60 15.29
C ASP A 160 9.05 12.86 15.84
N TRP A 161 8.31 12.69 16.96
CA TRP A 161 7.49 13.65 17.67
C TRP A 161 7.95 15.13 17.65
N ASN A 162 9.20 15.43 18.00
CA ASN A 162 9.69 16.81 18.16
C ASN A 162 10.79 17.18 17.19
N SER A 163 11.10 16.33 16.22
CA SER A 163 12.18 16.59 15.28
C SER A 163 11.65 17.09 13.95
N THR A 164 12.50 17.82 13.26
CA THR A 164 12.33 18.09 11.85
C THR A 164 12.28 16.75 11.11
N VAL A 165 11.29 16.61 10.24
CA VAL A 165 10.98 15.38 9.51
C VAL A 165 11.66 15.36 8.14
N ALA A 166 11.71 14.21 7.48
CA ALA A 166 12.25 14.13 6.12
C ALA A 166 11.42 14.94 5.13
N SER A 167 12.07 15.51 4.11
CA SER A 167 11.37 16.18 3.01
C SER A 167 10.77 15.18 2.02
N SER A 168 11.40 14.01 1.87
CA SER A 168 10.89 12.86 1.12
C SER A 168 11.52 11.57 1.64
N ILE A 169 10.83 10.45 1.45
CA ILE A 169 11.33 9.12 1.76
C ILE A 169 11.12 8.23 0.53
N GLU A 170 12.18 7.57 0.07
CA GLU A 170 12.11 6.56 -0.98
C GLU A 170 12.65 5.23 -0.46
N ILE A 171 11.91 4.11 -0.69
CA ILE A 171 12.27 2.80 -0.18
C ILE A 171 12.06 1.73 -1.24
N GLY A 172 13.05 0.84 -1.39
CA GLY A 172 12.86 -0.44 -2.06
C GLY A 172 12.96 -0.40 -3.57
N GLU A 173 13.69 0.55 -4.18
CA GLU A 173 14.01 0.49 -5.61
C GLU A 173 14.68 -0.86 -5.96
N ASN A 174 15.62 -1.30 -5.11
CA ASN A 174 16.33 -2.57 -5.20
C ASN A 174 15.85 -3.59 -4.15
N ALA A 175 14.54 -3.64 -3.90
CA ALA A 175 13.96 -4.50 -2.89
C ALA A 175 14.33 -5.98 -3.09
N VAL A 176 14.49 -6.71 -1.97
CA VAL A 176 14.73 -8.15 -2.00
C VAL A 176 13.48 -8.91 -2.46
N VAL A 177 13.71 -10.06 -3.08
CA VAL A 177 12.62 -11.01 -3.34
C VAL A 177 12.36 -11.78 -2.06
N ASP A 178 11.16 -11.64 -1.52
CA ASP A 178 10.73 -12.42 -0.38
C ASP A 178 10.57 -13.90 -0.76
N SER A 179 11.34 -14.77 -0.10
CA SER A 179 11.39 -16.20 -0.41
C SER A 179 10.07 -16.95 -0.14
N LYS A 180 9.19 -16.39 0.71
CA LYS A 180 7.90 -17.01 1.06
C LYS A 180 6.80 -16.70 0.03
N THR A 181 6.83 -15.50 -0.52
CA THR A 181 5.78 -15.02 -1.45
C THR A 181 6.25 -14.94 -2.89
N GLY A 182 7.56 -14.88 -3.13
CA GLY A 182 8.14 -14.62 -4.45
C GLY A 182 7.99 -13.18 -4.93
N LEU A 183 7.42 -12.29 -4.12
CA LEU A 183 7.23 -10.88 -4.44
C LEU A 183 8.49 -10.07 -4.07
N LYS A 184 8.79 -9.02 -4.83
CA LYS A 184 9.74 -8.01 -4.37
C LYS A 184 9.10 -7.22 -3.24
N ALA A 185 9.69 -7.28 -2.05
CA ALA A 185 9.16 -6.65 -0.85
C ALA A 185 10.10 -5.56 -0.33
N ALA A 186 9.68 -4.31 -0.45
CA ALA A 186 10.42 -3.16 0.06
C ALA A 186 10.39 -3.08 1.60
N ILE A 187 9.33 -3.62 2.21
CA ILE A 187 9.16 -3.69 3.66
C ILE A 187 8.65 -5.08 4.01
N ILE A 188 9.29 -5.72 5.00
CA ILE A 188 8.89 -7.03 5.52
C ILE A 188 8.75 -6.93 7.04
N LEU A 189 7.52 -7.05 7.55
CA LEU A 189 7.20 -7.18 8.96
C LEU A 189 6.67 -8.61 9.20
N ASP A 190 7.47 -9.46 9.82
CA ASP A 190 7.11 -10.85 10.07
C ASP A 190 7.15 -11.20 11.55
N THR A 191 5.99 -11.44 12.15
CA THR A 191 5.87 -11.90 13.55
C THR A 191 5.61 -13.40 13.66
N SER A 192 5.66 -14.15 12.57
CA SER A 192 5.39 -15.60 12.58
C SER A 192 6.37 -16.38 13.48
N VAL A 193 7.62 -15.93 13.56
CA VAL A 193 8.65 -16.51 14.43
C VAL A 193 8.67 -15.83 15.79
N SER A 194 8.86 -14.53 15.82
CA SER A 194 9.07 -13.76 17.05
C SER A 194 7.84 -13.66 17.95
N LYS A 195 6.64 -13.66 17.34
CA LYS A 195 5.35 -13.41 18.01
C LYS A 195 5.29 -12.12 18.84
N VAL A 196 6.25 -11.21 18.64
CA VAL A 196 6.32 -9.92 19.28
C VAL A 196 5.80 -8.82 18.38
N TYR A 197 5.37 -7.71 18.99
CA TYR A 197 4.84 -6.57 18.25
C TYR A 197 5.96 -5.89 17.45
N GLN A 198 5.73 -5.69 16.17
CA GLN A 198 6.60 -4.96 15.25
C GLN A 198 5.88 -3.74 14.70
N ASN A 199 6.55 -2.60 14.65
CA ASN A 199 5.97 -1.38 14.13
C ASN A 199 6.96 -0.54 13.34
N LEU A 200 6.51 -0.05 12.21
CA LEU A 200 7.21 0.93 11.38
C LEU A 200 6.39 2.20 11.29
N TYR A 201 7.02 3.33 11.59
CA TYR A 201 6.45 4.68 11.47
C TYR A 201 7.19 5.47 10.40
N PHE A 202 6.45 6.30 9.66
CA PHE A 202 7.00 7.28 8.75
C PHE A 202 6.85 8.70 9.30
N GLY A 203 7.94 9.47 9.26
CA GLY A 203 7.93 10.89 9.61
C GLY A 203 8.18 11.76 8.38
N LEU A 204 7.17 12.51 7.95
CA LEU A 204 7.24 13.42 6.81
C LEU A 204 6.89 14.85 7.19
N ALA A 205 7.45 15.81 6.45
CA ALA A 205 6.96 17.17 6.41
C ALA A 205 5.69 17.26 5.53
N THR A 206 4.82 18.18 5.87
CA THR A 206 3.40 18.19 5.54
C THR A 206 3.02 18.62 4.14
N ASP A 207 3.84 19.34 3.47
CA ASP A 207 3.53 20.02 2.21
C ASP A 207 4.41 19.52 1.05
N GLN A 208 4.91 18.29 1.17
CA GLN A 208 5.84 17.76 0.21
C GLN A 208 5.16 17.03 -0.93
N GLU A 209 5.38 17.47 -2.16
CA GLU A 209 4.86 16.84 -3.38
C GLU A 209 5.28 15.37 -3.52
N LYS A 210 6.43 14.98 -2.95
CA LYS A 210 6.98 13.62 -3.11
C LYS A 210 6.51 12.62 -2.05
N GLY A 211 6.24 13.05 -0.84
CA GLY A 211 5.77 12.17 0.23
C GLY A 211 6.68 10.97 0.53
N VAL A 212 6.08 9.83 0.86
CA VAL A 212 6.73 8.51 0.96
C VAL A 212 6.46 7.72 -0.32
N VAL A 213 7.52 7.21 -0.95
CA VAL A 213 7.44 6.32 -2.09
C VAL A 213 8.05 4.97 -1.72
N ILE A 214 7.24 3.93 -1.72
CA ILE A 214 7.62 2.53 -1.51
C ILE A 214 7.45 1.82 -2.84
N HIS A 215 8.55 1.59 -3.56
CA HIS A 215 8.53 1.12 -4.95
C HIS A 215 8.01 -0.29 -5.15
N ASN A 216 8.00 -1.12 -4.10
CA ASN A 216 7.60 -2.51 -4.15
C ASN A 216 6.62 -2.85 -3.01
N VAL A 217 6.30 -4.12 -2.83
CA VAL A 217 5.27 -4.57 -1.89
C VAL A 217 5.69 -4.31 -0.44
N VAL A 218 4.72 -3.93 0.38
CA VAL A 218 4.81 -4.03 1.83
C VAL A 218 4.24 -5.39 2.23
N GLN A 219 5.11 -6.29 2.69
CA GLN A 219 4.73 -7.59 3.22
C GLN A 219 4.54 -7.47 4.73
N LEU A 220 3.30 -7.65 5.17
CA LEU A 220 2.95 -7.83 6.56
C LEU A 220 2.99 -9.32 6.92
N ASN A 221 2.61 -9.70 8.12
CA ASN A 221 2.67 -11.07 8.60
C ASN A 221 2.09 -12.09 7.60
N TYR A 222 2.66 -13.30 7.58
CA TYR A 222 2.25 -14.39 6.69
C TYR A 222 1.06 -15.22 7.23
N ALA A 223 0.72 -15.08 8.50
CA ALA A 223 -0.33 -15.86 9.15
C ALA A 223 -1.51 -15.00 9.55
N ALA A 224 -2.71 -15.36 9.10
CA ALA A 224 -3.95 -14.74 9.52
C ALA A 224 -4.16 -14.85 11.05
N GLY A 225 -4.83 -13.87 11.64
CA GLY A 225 -5.17 -13.87 13.07
C GLY A 225 -4.06 -13.42 14.03
N GLN A 226 -2.89 -12.98 13.52
CA GLN A 226 -1.79 -12.47 14.35
C GLN A 226 -1.48 -11.00 14.04
N ALA A 227 -2.40 -10.10 14.38
CA ALA A 227 -2.29 -8.66 14.16
C ALA A 227 -1.19 -7.99 15.03
N LYS A 228 0.03 -8.53 15.00
CA LYS A 228 1.17 -7.95 15.72
C LYS A 228 2.10 -7.12 14.84
N THR A 229 1.85 -7.10 13.53
CA THR A 229 2.54 -6.22 12.60
C THR A 229 1.73 -4.97 12.38
N ARG A 230 2.39 -3.82 12.44
CA ARG A 230 1.76 -2.52 12.22
C ARG A 230 2.58 -1.66 11.28
N LEU A 231 1.94 -1.12 10.28
CA LEU A 231 2.44 -0.04 9.44
C LEU A 231 1.67 1.23 9.78
N THR A 232 2.35 2.21 10.35
CA THR A 232 1.74 3.51 10.64
C THR A 232 2.02 4.47 9.50
N LEU A 233 0.95 4.84 8.81
CA LEU A 233 0.97 5.71 7.64
C LEU A 233 1.04 7.17 8.09
N GLY A 234 2.14 7.57 8.69
CA GLY A 234 2.35 8.94 9.16
C GLY A 234 3.22 9.03 10.40
N LYS A 235 3.34 10.24 10.93
CA LYS A 235 4.25 10.58 12.02
C LYS A 235 3.74 10.07 13.38
N LEU A 236 4.67 9.68 14.22
CA LEU A 236 4.43 9.40 15.62
C LEU A 236 4.45 10.71 16.44
N GLY A 237 3.28 11.23 16.81
CA GLY A 237 3.11 12.34 17.76
C GLY A 237 3.35 13.77 17.23
N GLY A 238 2.80 14.74 17.94
CA GLY A 238 3.10 16.18 17.99
C GLY A 238 3.02 17.04 16.74
N GLY A 239 2.07 17.98 16.71
CA GLY A 239 1.94 19.07 15.72
C GLY A 239 1.23 18.68 14.43
N TYR A 240 0.49 19.63 13.85
CA TYR A 240 -0.15 19.49 12.55
C TYR A 240 0.87 19.23 11.46
N LEU A 241 0.58 18.25 10.63
CA LEU A 241 1.46 17.84 9.56
C LEU A 241 0.84 17.94 8.17
N GLY A 242 -0.43 18.36 8.05
CA GLY A 242 -1.16 18.35 6.78
C GLY A 242 -1.41 16.95 6.22
N ASP A 243 -1.78 16.89 4.96
CA ASP A 243 -2.04 15.64 4.27
C ASP A 243 -0.75 14.84 4.08
N GLN A 244 -0.79 13.55 4.36
CA GLN A 244 0.33 12.64 4.15
C GLN A 244 0.15 11.90 2.84
N ASN A 245 1.09 12.06 1.90
CA ASN A 245 1.07 11.36 0.61
C ASN A 245 1.98 10.13 0.68
N ILE A 246 1.42 8.95 0.52
CA ILE A 246 2.13 7.68 0.59
C ILE A 246 1.79 6.83 -0.63
N SER A 247 2.81 6.46 -1.40
CA SER A 247 2.69 5.56 -2.54
C SER A 247 3.33 4.22 -2.22
N ILE A 248 2.64 3.11 -2.47
CA ILE A 248 3.08 1.75 -2.14
C ILE A 248 2.83 0.82 -3.32
N GLY A 249 3.83 0.00 -3.69
CA GLY A 249 3.74 -1.00 -4.74
C GLY A 249 2.81 -2.19 -4.45
N GLY A 250 1.98 -2.10 -3.42
CA GLY A 250 0.98 -3.05 -2.97
C GLY A 250 1.18 -3.47 -1.52
N ILE A 251 0.10 -3.89 -0.87
CA ILE A 251 0.11 -4.33 0.53
C ILE A 251 -0.36 -5.78 0.59
N ASN A 252 0.46 -6.66 1.16
CA ASN A 252 0.19 -8.08 1.24
C ASN A 252 0.30 -8.61 2.67
N GLY A 253 -0.50 -9.62 3.01
CA GLY A 253 -0.48 -10.32 4.29
C GLY A 253 -1.41 -9.72 5.34
N TYR A 254 -1.20 -10.11 6.61
CA TYR A 254 -2.09 -9.81 7.73
C TYR A 254 -1.46 -8.82 8.72
N GLY A 255 -2.18 -7.74 9.05
CA GLY A 255 -1.65 -6.76 10.00
C GLY A 255 -2.57 -5.58 10.25
N THR A 256 -1.98 -4.50 10.76
CA THR A 256 -2.68 -3.24 11.02
C THR A 256 -2.08 -2.13 10.17
N LEU A 257 -2.92 -1.46 9.41
CA LEU A 257 -2.63 -0.16 8.83
C LEU A 257 -3.20 0.90 9.76
N ALA A 258 -2.36 1.78 10.26
CA ALA A 258 -2.78 2.83 11.17
C ALA A 258 -2.60 4.21 10.54
N THR A 259 -3.51 5.13 10.84
CA THR A 259 -3.28 6.55 10.58
C THR A 259 -2.16 7.08 11.47
N CYS A 260 -1.67 8.27 11.19
CA CYS A 260 -0.66 8.88 12.04
C CYS A 260 -1.23 9.13 13.45
N ILE A 261 -0.34 9.04 14.45
CA ILE A 261 -0.66 9.45 15.81
C ILE A 261 -0.43 10.95 15.90
N ILE A 262 -1.51 11.73 15.95
CA ILE A 262 -1.45 13.15 16.21
C ILE A 262 -1.98 13.40 17.63
N ASN A 263 -1.13 13.91 18.50
CA ASN A 263 -1.54 14.52 19.74
C ASN A 263 -1.28 16.01 19.62
N GLY A 264 -2.27 16.80 19.28
CA GLY A 264 -2.11 18.23 19.18
C GLY A 264 -3.42 18.96 18.88
N SER A 265 -3.46 20.20 19.28
CA SER A 265 -4.46 21.18 18.85
C SER A 265 -3.74 22.32 18.12
N THR A 266 -4.47 23.04 17.31
CA THR A 266 -4.01 24.35 16.77
C THR A 266 -3.72 25.30 17.93
N ALA A 267 -3.09 26.43 17.63
CA ALA A 267 -2.88 27.51 18.61
C ALA A 267 -4.21 28.01 19.23
N ASP A 268 -5.31 27.82 18.52
CA ASP A 268 -6.67 28.20 18.92
C ASP A 268 -7.43 27.07 19.63
N GLY A 269 -6.78 25.89 19.84
CA GLY A 269 -7.35 24.75 20.56
C GLY A 269 -8.19 23.79 19.73
N ASP A 270 -8.31 24.01 18.41
CA ASP A 270 -9.06 23.13 17.52
C ASP A 270 -8.31 21.81 17.31
N PRO A 271 -9.03 20.66 17.24
CA PRO A 271 -8.41 19.38 16.97
C PRO A 271 -7.80 19.38 15.56
N ILE A 272 -6.63 18.75 15.45
CA ILE A 272 -5.89 18.64 14.19
C ILE A 272 -6.26 17.30 13.55
N TYR A 273 -6.65 17.34 12.30
CA TYR A 273 -7.00 16.18 11.49
C TYR A 273 -5.84 15.84 10.56
N ALA A 274 -5.52 14.57 10.42
CA ALA A 274 -4.58 14.08 9.42
C ALA A 274 -5.33 13.29 8.36
N LYS A 275 -5.10 13.66 7.11
CA LYS A 275 -5.55 12.89 5.97
C LYS A 275 -4.38 12.13 5.39
N THR A 276 -4.51 10.82 5.24
CA THR A 276 -3.55 9.97 4.56
C THR A 276 -4.04 9.69 3.15
N ASN A 277 -3.31 10.17 2.15
CA ASN A 277 -3.54 9.86 0.75
C ASN A 277 -2.68 8.64 0.38
N LEU A 278 -3.28 7.46 0.40
CA LEU A 278 -2.63 6.20 0.07
C LEU A 278 -2.84 5.87 -1.41
N THR A 279 -1.74 5.84 -2.17
CA THR A 279 -1.75 5.41 -3.57
C THR A 279 -1.14 4.01 -3.68
N LEU A 280 -1.88 3.08 -4.25
CA LEU A 280 -1.46 1.70 -4.51
C LEU A 280 -1.01 1.61 -5.97
N THR A 281 0.28 1.30 -6.16
CA THR A 281 0.95 1.29 -7.48
C THR A 281 1.42 -0.11 -7.88
N ASN A 282 0.64 -1.13 -7.56
CA ASN A 282 0.94 -2.52 -7.90
C ASN A 282 1.36 -2.64 -9.37
N ALA A 283 2.55 -3.17 -9.63
CA ALA A 283 3.01 -3.41 -10.99
C ALA A 283 2.17 -4.48 -11.69
N ALA A 284 2.16 -4.50 -13.03
CA ALA A 284 1.49 -5.53 -13.79
C ALA A 284 1.92 -6.94 -13.35
N GLY A 285 0.94 -7.81 -13.09
CA GLY A 285 1.14 -9.16 -12.58
C GLY A 285 1.41 -9.26 -11.07
N VAL A 286 1.55 -8.15 -10.36
CA VAL A 286 1.65 -8.13 -8.89
C VAL A 286 0.24 -8.13 -8.30
N ASN A 287 -0.14 -9.27 -7.70
CA ASN A 287 -1.42 -9.45 -7.04
C ASN A 287 -1.18 -9.53 -5.54
N THR A 288 -1.74 -8.60 -4.79
CA THR A 288 -1.58 -8.53 -3.34
C THR A 288 -2.92 -8.65 -2.63
N TYR A 289 -2.88 -9.27 -1.45
CA TYR A 289 -4.02 -9.49 -0.59
C TYR A 289 -3.69 -9.00 0.82
N TYR A 290 -4.31 -7.92 1.23
CA TYR A 290 -4.24 -7.42 2.59
C TYR A 290 -5.43 -7.92 3.39
N GLU A 291 -5.17 -8.47 4.56
CA GLU A 291 -6.19 -8.81 5.54
C GLU A 291 -5.82 -8.20 6.89
N GLY A 292 -6.76 -7.47 7.49
CA GLY A 292 -6.49 -6.91 8.81
C GLY A 292 -7.26 -5.65 9.14
N ASN A 293 -6.71 -4.90 10.08
CA ASN A 293 -7.39 -3.75 10.67
C ASN A 293 -6.94 -2.44 10.04
N LEU A 294 -7.88 -1.56 9.77
CA LEU A 294 -7.61 -0.13 9.71
C LEU A 294 -7.78 0.45 11.10
N TYR A 295 -6.77 1.16 11.57
CA TYR A 295 -6.75 1.64 12.94
C TYR A 295 -6.57 3.16 12.99
N ARG A 296 -7.51 3.82 13.68
CA ARG A 296 -7.40 5.23 14.05
C ARG A 296 -6.79 5.29 15.45
N GLU A 297 -5.65 5.93 15.58
CA GLU A 297 -4.94 5.98 16.86
C GLU A 297 -5.71 6.78 17.92
N ASN A 298 -6.39 7.83 17.50
CA ASN A 298 -7.25 8.59 18.39
C ASN A 298 -8.65 8.76 17.78
N SER A 299 -9.64 8.18 18.43
CA SER A 299 -11.04 8.25 17.99
C SER A 299 -11.65 9.65 18.13
N GLU A 300 -11.02 10.56 18.87
CA GLU A 300 -11.47 11.94 19.01
C GLU A 300 -11.14 12.79 17.79
N TYR A 301 -10.21 12.32 16.91
CA TYR A 301 -9.83 13.01 15.69
C TYR A 301 -10.45 12.31 14.47
N ASN A 302 -10.97 13.10 13.54
CA ASN A 302 -11.55 12.59 12.28
C ASN A 302 -10.47 12.28 11.25
N ASP A 303 -9.43 11.56 11.64
CA ASP A 303 -8.41 11.09 10.71
C ASP A 303 -9.04 10.24 9.61
N SER A 304 -8.62 10.45 8.40
CA SER A 304 -9.16 9.75 7.24
C SER A 304 -8.07 9.23 6.31
N ILE A 305 -8.41 8.17 5.60
CA ILE A 305 -7.58 7.60 4.54
C ILE A 305 -8.33 7.75 3.21
N THR A 306 -7.68 8.33 2.22
CA THR A 306 -8.11 8.18 0.82
C THR A 306 -7.29 7.06 0.20
N ILE A 307 -7.92 6.21 -0.59
CA ILE A 307 -7.25 5.12 -1.30
C ILE A 307 -7.36 5.38 -2.79
N THR A 308 -6.22 5.41 -3.47
CA THR A 308 -6.16 5.48 -4.94
C THR A 308 -5.47 4.23 -5.47
N MET A 309 -6.13 3.47 -6.32
CA MET A 309 -5.51 2.40 -7.10
C MET A 309 -5.04 2.99 -8.43
N ASP A 310 -3.73 3.08 -8.64
CA ASP A 310 -3.09 3.66 -9.83
C ASP A 310 -1.96 2.78 -10.37
N GLY A 311 -1.97 1.49 -10.07
CA GLY A 311 -1.06 0.47 -10.59
C GLY A 311 -1.75 -0.48 -11.55
N ASP A 312 -1.00 -1.16 -12.41
CA ASP A 312 -1.54 -2.09 -13.42
C ASP A 312 -1.81 -3.51 -12.87
N GLY A 313 -1.48 -3.77 -11.60
CA GLY A 313 -1.71 -5.04 -10.90
C GLY A 313 -3.04 -5.07 -10.13
N LYS A 314 -3.11 -5.97 -9.15
CA LYS A 314 -4.32 -6.15 -8.32
C LYS A 314 -4.03 -5.93 -6.84
N GLN A 315 -4.92 -5.18 -6.18
CA GLN A 315 -4.97 -5.09 -4.74
C GLN A 315 -6.32 -5.59 -4.21
N THR A 316 -6.29 -6.58 -3.36
CA THR A 316 -7.46 -6.99 -2.57
C THR A 316 -7.31 -6.52 -1.14
N MET A 317 -8.37 -5.94 -0.58
CA MET A 317 -8.42 -5.49 0.81
C MET A 317 -9.57 -6.18 1.55
N ASN A 318 -9.21 -7.03 2.52
CA ASN A 318 -10.12 -7.65 3.46
C ASN A 318 -9.97 -6.95 4.82
N ILE A 319 -10.83 -5.97 5.10
CA ILE A 319 -10.75 -5.17 6.31
C ILE A 319 -11.64 -5.81 7.37
N THR A 320 -11.02 -6.26 8.46
CA THR A 320 -11.68 -7.05 9.51
C THR A 320 -12.12 -6.23 10.73
N SER A 321 -11.75 -4.94 10.79
CA SER A 321 -12.11 -4.06 11.90
C SER A 321 -13.39 -3.26 11.66
N ALA A 322 -14.03 -2.84 12.76
CA ALA A 322 -15.22 -1.98 12.72
C ALA A 322 -14.96 -0.52 12.29
N ASN A 323 -13.70 -0.13 12.08
CA ASN A 323 -13.31 1.26 11.76
C ASN A 323 -13.29 1.51 10.24
N THR A 324 -14.25 0.99 9.50
CA THR A 324 -14.35 1.19 8.04
C THR A 324 -14.73 2.61 7.66
N ASP A 325 -15.30 3.39 8.58
CA ASP A 325 -15.59 4.82 8.44
C ASP A 325 -14.35 5.72 8.27
N ILE A 326 -13.16 5.15 8.50
CA ILE A 326 -11.89 5.84 8.30
C ILE A 326 -11.57 6.08 6.81
N ILE A 327 -12.15 5.28 5.91
CA ILE A 327 -11.95 5.44 4.46
C ILE A 327 -12.88 6.54 3.95
N SER A 328 -12.32 7.71 3.66
CA SER A 328 -13.09 8.87 3.18
C SER A 328 -13.36 8.83 1.68
N SER A 329 -12.52 8.18 0.90
CA SER A 329 -12.76 7.98 -0.54
C SER A 329 -11.91 6.85 -1.11
N VAL A 330 -12.41 6.25 -2.18
CA VAL A 330 -11.72 5.30 -3.03
C VAL A 330 -11.73 5.81 -4.46
N THR A 331 -10.56 5.88 -5.11
CA THR A 331 -10.44 6.21 -6.53
C THR A 331 -9.74 5.06 -7.25
N VAL A 332 -10.33 4.57 -8.33
CA VAL A 332 -9.72 3.54 -9.18
C VAL A 332 -9.39 4.16 -10.53
N LYS A 333 -8.09 4.26 -10.84
CA LYS A 333 -7.56 4.80 -12.10
C LYS A 333 -7.09 3.71 -13.03
N LYS A 334 -6.46 2.66 -12.47
CA LYS A 334 -5.88 1.54 -13.21
C LYS A 334 -5.94 0.27 -12.39
N GLY A 335 -5.65 -0.88 -13.04
CA GLY A 335 -5.58 -2.20 -12.42
C GLY A 335 -6.87 -2.64 -11.75
N ASP A 336 -6.76 -3.58 -10.84
CA ASP A 336 -7.90 -4.21 -10.19
C ASP A 336 -7.92 -3.88 -8.69
N PHE A 337 -8.98 -3.25 -8.23
CA PHE A 337 -9.19 -2.98 -6.81
C PHE A 337 -10.40 -3.76 -6.29
N VAL A 338 -10.19 -4.54 -5.22
CA VAL A 338 -11.19 -5.44 -4.65
C VAL A 338 -11.35 -5.20 -3.17
N PHE A 339 -12.59 -4.94 -2.72
CA PHE A 339 -12.96 -5.12 -1.34
C PHE A 339 -13.50 -6.53 -1.11
N HIS A 340 -12.95 -7.22 -0.08
CA HIS A 340 -13.33 -8.60 0.28
C HIS A 340 -14.07 -8.66 1.63
N SER A 341 -14.69 -7.59 2.04
CA SER A 341 -15.47 -7.51 3.29
C SER A 341 -16.45 -6.36 3.20
N PRO A 342 -17.56 -6.43 3.96
CA PRO A 342 -18.50 -5.31 4.06
C PRO A 342 -17.78 -4.05 4.55
N ILE A 343 -17.90 -2.96 3.81
CA ILE A 343 -17.27 -1.68 4.11
C ILE A 343 -18.28 -0.57 3.93
N ASN A 344 -18.30 0.36 4.89
CA ASN A 344 -18.91 1.67 4.71
C ASN A 344 -17.81 2.68 4.47
N SER A 345 -17.83 3.36 3.34
CA SER A 345 -16.80 4.30 2.92
C SER A 345 -17.43 5.61 2.45
N GLY A 346 -16.60 6.65 2.32
CA GLY A 346 -17.07 7.96 1.85
C GLY A 346 -17.54 7.93 0.39
N SER A 347 -16.63 8.12 -0.57
CA SER A 347 -17.01 8.15 -1.99
C SER A 347 -16.25 7.13 -2.82
N LEU A 348 -16.86 6.66 -3.91
CA LEU A 348 -16.20 5.89 -4.96
C LEU A 348 -16.06 6.74 -6.22
N ARG A 349 -14.85 6.79 -6.79
CA ARG A 349 -14.58 7.42 -8.09
C ARG A 349 -13.92 6.42 -9.03
N MET A 350 -14.60 6.11 -10.11
CA MET A 350 -14.11 5.24 -11.18
C MET A 350 -13.60 6.09 -12.33
N GLU A 351 -12.27 6.10 -12.56
CA GLU A 351 -11.62 6.81 -13.68
C GLU A 351 -11.07 5.83 -14.72
N GLY A 352 -10.89 4.56 -14.32
CA GLY A 352 -10.38 3.47 -15.16
C GLY A 352 -10.28 2.19 -14.36
N GLY A 353 -9.52 1.20 -14.85
CA GLY A 353 -9.31 -0.08 -14.16
C GLY A 353 -10.58 -0.87 -13.86
N SER A 354 -10.55 -1.67 -12.81
CA SER A 354 -11.71 -2.44 -12.37
C SER A 354 -11.95 -2.33 -10.86
N PHE A 355 -13.21 -2.39 -10.47
CA PHE A 355 -13.64 -2.41 -9.08
C PHE A 355 -14.55 -3.62 -8.84
N SER A 356 -14.35 -4.30 -7.73
CA SER A 356 -15.28 -5.33 -7.25
C SER A 356 -15.45 -5.31 -5.74
N ALA A 357 -16.63 -5.72 -5.28
CA ALA A 357 -16.96 -5.99 -3.91
C ALA A 357 -17.33 -7.46 -3.78
N ILE A 358 -16.77 -8.15 -2.77
CA ILE A 358 -16.97 -9.59 -2.57
C ILE A 358 -17.42 -9.81 -1.12
N ASN A 359 -18.25 -10.85 -0.89
CA ASN A 359 -18.67 -11.29 0.46
C ASN A 359 -19.49 -10.28 1.28
N GLY A 360 -20.50 -9.69 0.69
CA GLY A 360 -21.52 -8.94 1.42
C GLY A 360 -21.63 -7.47 1.03
N GLY A 361 -20.98 -7.13 -0.07
CA GLY A 361 -21.14 -5.81 -0.68
C GLY A 361 -20.37 -4.70 0.02
N VAL A 362 -20.50 -3.51 -0.53
CA VAL A 362 -19.88 -2.31 -0.03
C VAL A 362 -20.88 -1.16 -0.11
N THR A 363 -20.82 -0.27 0.88
CA THR A 363 -21.67 0.93 0.90
C THR A 363 -20.78 2.17 0.77
N PHE A 364 -21.12 3.05 -0.16
CA PHE A 364 -20.52 4.37 -0.35
C PHE A 364 -21.56 5.47 -0.15
N ASN A 365 -21.13 6.62 0.36
CA ASN A 365 -22.01 7.79 0.47
C ASN A 365 -22.35 8.39 -0.90
N SER A 366 -21.46 8.25 -1.87
CA SER A 366 -21.66 8.69 -3.25
C SER A 366 -20.73 7.94 -4.20
N ALA A 367 -21.08 7.91 -5.49
CA ALA A 367 -20.21 7.38 -6.52
C ALA A 367 -20.20 8.26 -7.76
N SER A 368 -19.05 8.29 -8.46
CA SER A 368 -18.94 8.87 -9.81
C SER A 368 -18.16 7.95 -10.74
N TRP A 369 -18.51 7.96 -12.02
CA TRP A 369 -17.90 7.12 -13.04
C TRP A 369 -17.56 7.93 -14.30
N THR A 370 -16.28 7.94 -14.66
CA THR A 370 -15.77 8.48 -15.93
C THR A 370 -15.18 7.40 -16.82
N GLY A 371 -14.86 6.22 -16.26
CA GLY A 371 -14.26 5.11 -16.99
C GLY A 371 -14.04 3.88 -16.13
N GLY A 372 -13.56 2.79 -16.74
CA GLY A 372 -13.35 1.51 -16.07
C GLY A 372 -14.59 0.62 -16.01
N LYS A 373 -14.49 -0.47 -15.24
CA LYS A 373 -15.53 -1.49 -15.15
C LYS A 373 -15.80 -1.95 -13.72
N PHE A 374 -17.02 -2.42 -13.49
CA PHE A 374 -17.40 -3.15 -12.28
C PHE A 374 -17.32 -4.64 -12.55
N VAL A 375 -16.68 -5.41 -11.67
CA VAL A 375 -16.51 -6.85 -11.81
C VAL A 375 -17.31 -7.57 -10.74
N PHE A 376 -18.15 -8.51 -11.15
CA PHE A 376 -19.00 -9.31 -10.27
C PHE A 376 -18.53 -10.77 -10.25
N SER A 377 -18.38 -11.32 -9.03
CA SER A 377 -17.81 -12.67 -8.87
C SER A 377 -18.84 -13.77 -9.11
N PRO A 378 -18.40 -14.94 -9.58
CA PRO A 378 -19.27 -16.10 -9.73
C PRO A 378 -19.93 -16.56 -8.43
N GLU A 379 -19.19 -16.51 -7.32
CA GLU A 379 -19.61 -17.06 -6.05
C GLU A 379 -20.78 -16.31 -5.42
N SER A 380 -20.79 -14.98 -5.57
CA SER A 380 -21.84 -14.12 -5.04
C SER A 380 -23.14 -14.20 -5.82
N ILE A 381 -23.06 -14.36 -7.15
CA ILE A 381 -24.25 -14.47 -8.00
C ILE A 381 -24.89 -15.86 -7.86
N GLN A 382 -24.11 -16.94 -7.87
CA GLN A 382 -24.60 -18.31 -7.72
C GLN A 382 -25.23 -18.57 -6.34
N GLY A 383 -24.76 -17.90 -5.29
CA GLY A 383 -25.31 -17.99 -3.93
C GLY A 383 -26.62 -17.21 -3.71
N GLY A 384 -27.12 -16.48 -4.71
CA GLY A 384 -28.30 -15.63 -4.60
C GLY A 384 -28.08 -14.32 -3.85
N THR A 385 -26.84 -14.05 -3.44
CA THR A 385 -26.40 -12.78 -2.86
C THR A 385 -25.43 -12.16 -3.83
N ALA A 386 -25.89 -11.25 -4.68
CA ALA A 386 -24.97 -10.49 -5.54
C ALA A 386 -23.99 -9.70 -4.66
N ASP A 387 -22.78 -9.49 -5.16
CA ASP A 387 -21.79 -8.55 -4.59
C ASP A 387 -22.30 -7.12 -4.81
N LYS A 388 -23.40 -6.81 -4.12
CA LYS A 388 -24.12 -5.56 -4.30
C LYS A 388 -23.28 -4.37 -3.86
N ILE A 389 -23.23 -3.36 -4.73
CA ILE A 389 -22.68 -2.05 -4.41
C ILE A 389 -23.86 -1.14 -4.02
N THR A 390 -23.82 -0.63 -2.80
CA THR A 390 -24.82 0.30 -2.29
C THR A 390 -24.26 1.70 -2.26
N ILE A 391 -24.99 2.66 -2.79
CA ILE A 391 -24.69 4.09 -2.77
C ILE A 391 -25.81 4.78 -2.00
N ASP A 392 -25.52 5.25 -0.79
CA ASP A 392 -26.52 5.91 0.06
C ASP A 392 -27.00 7.26 -0.51
N GLY A 393 -26.22 7.86 -1.41
CA GLY A 393 -26.57 9.06 -2.13
C GLY A 393 -26.59 8.83 -3.65
N LYS A 394 -25.98 9.77 -4.39
CA LYS A 394 -26.01 9.79 -5.85
C LYS A 394 -24.93 8.91 -6.47
N PHE A 395 -25.33 8.22 -7.55
CA PHE A 395 -24.40 7.68 -8.55
C PHE A 395 -24.41 8.60 -9.78
N VAL A 396 -23.28 9.21 -10.11
CA VAL A 396 -23.15 10.16 -11.23
C VAL A 396 -22.31 9.55 -12.34
N LYS A 397 -22.90 9.42 -13.53
CA LYS A 397 -22.23 9.01 -14.75
C LYS A 397 -21.67 10.24 -15.46
N GLU A 398 -20.37 10.53 -15.27
CA GLU A 398 -19.68 11.69 -15.88
C GLU A 398 -19.14 11.37 -17.29
N GLY A 399 -18.90 10.10 -17.62
CA GLY A 399 -18.38 9.66 -18.92
C GLY A 399 -19.44 9.46 -19.99
N GLY A 400 -19.09 9.69 -21.26
CA GLY A 400 -19.99 9.52 -22.41
C GLY A 400 -20.21 8.05 -22.82
N GLU A 401 -19.30 7.13 -22.44
CA GLU A 401 -19.40 5.71 -22.79
C GLU A 401 -20.34 4.94 -21.86
N LYS A 402 -20.71 3.71 -22.26
CA LYS A 402 -21.48 2.82 -21.39
C LYS A 402 -20.60 2.30 -20.24
N ILE A 403 -21.20 2.18 -19.09
CA ILE A 403 -20.58 1.57 -17.91
C ILE A 403 -20.45 0.06 -18.15
N VAL A 404 -19.26 -0.47 -18.04
CA VAL A 404 -18.99 -1.89 -18.29
C VAL A 404 -19.19 -2.71 -17.03
N MET A 405 -20.09 -3.70 -17.09
CA MET A 405 -20.32 -4.72 -16.08
C MET A 405 -19.64 -6.02 -16.53
N ASP A 406 -18.62 -6.47 -15.81
CA ASP A 406 -17.82 -7.63 -16.17
C ASP A 406 -18.26 -8.86 -15.38
N PHE A 407 -18.85 -9.80 -16.09
CA PHE A 407 -19.30 -11.10 -15.61
C PHE A 407 -18.49 -12.25 -16.25
N SER A 408 -17.31 -11.97 -16.76
CA SER A 408 -16.51 -12.95 -17.52
C SER A 408 -16.12 -14.20 -16.73
N GLY A 409 -16.14 -14.12 -15.39
CA GLY A 409 -15.90 -15.25 -14.50
C GLY A 409 -17.11 -16.15 -14.29
N LEU A 410 -18.33 -15.76 -14.75
CA LEU A 410 -19.55 -16.54 -14.52
C LEU A 410 -19.66 -17.73 -15.48
N ASP A 411 -20.17 -18.84 -14.96
CA ASP A 411 -20.76 -19.88 -15.78
C ASP A 411 -22.20 -19.45 -16.15
N ALA A 412 -22.36 -19.02 -17.40
CA ALA A 412 -23.61 -18.47 -17.90
C ALA A 412 -24.79 -19.44 -17.74
N GLU A 413 -24.58 -20.76 -17.94
CA GLU A 413 -25.65 -21.75 -17.85
C GLU A 413 -26.27 -21.81 -16.45
N SER A 414 -25.47 -21.55 -15.41
CA SER A 414 -25.91 -21.61 -14.02
C SER A 414 -26.76 -20.43 -13.57
N VAL A 415 -26.78 -19.33 -14.34
CA VAL A 415 -27.45 -18.07 -13.97
C VAL A 415 -28.57 -17.65 -14.92
N LEU A 416 -28.83 -18.46 -15.99
CA LEU A 416 -29.87 -18.15 -16.98
C LEU A 416 -31.25 -17.98 -16.34
N GLY A 417 -31.95 -16.91 -16.72
CA GLY A 417 -33.29 -16.60 -16.30
C GLY A 417 -33.43 -16.04 -14.87
N ALA A 418 -32.31 -15.92 -14.14
CA ALA A 418 -32.34 -15.27 -12.83
C ALA A 418 -32.01 -13.78 -12.96
N THR A 419 -32.60 -12.96 -12.09
CA THR A 419 -32.36 -11.52 -12.00
C THR A 419 -31.58 -11.22 -10.72
N TYR A 420 -30.58 -10.37 -10.83
CA TYR A 420 -29.66 -10.00 -9.74
C TYR A 420 -29.58 -8.49 -9.59
N ASP A 421 -29.59 -8.01 -8.35
CA ASP A 421 -29.32 -6.63 -7.99
C ASP A 421 -27.81 -6.38 -8.06
N LEU A 422 -27.37 -5.36 -8.77
CA LEU A 422 -25.95 -5.03 -8.93
C LEU A 422 -25.56 -3.79 -8.14
N ILE A 423 -26.22 -2.67 -8.42
CA ILE A 423 -25.94 -1.38 -7.79
C ILE A 423 -27.27 -0.75 -7.37
N SER A 424 -27.36 -0.30 -6.12
CA SER A 424 -28.47 0.54 -5.67
C SER A 424 -27.94 1.92 -5.29
N ALA A 425 -28.70 2.98 -5.57
CA ALA A 425 -28.37 4.35 -5.21
C ALA A 425 -29.62 5.13 -4.81
N GLU A 426 -29.49 6.28 -4.13
CA GLU A 426 -30.62 7.20 -3.95
C GLU A 426 -31.10 7.74 -5.29
N SER A 427 -30.16 8.06 -6.20
CA SER A 427 -30.44 8.40 -7.59
C SER A 427 -29.29 8.01 -8.50
N PHE A 428 -29.63 7.77 -9.78
CA PHE A 428 -28.66 7.64 -10.87
C PHE A 428 -28.82 8.84 -11.80
N GLU A 429 -27.74 9.61 -11.98
CA GLU A 429 -27.75 10.86 -12.72
C GLU A 429 -26.61 10.91 -13.75
N ASP A 430 -26.80 11.67 -14.84
CA ASP A 430 -25.72 12.07 -15.73
C ASP A 430 -24.93 13.28 -15.15
N ALA A 431 -23.94 13.77 -15.88
CA ALA A 431 -23.15 14.94 -15.47
C ALA A 431 -23.95 16.22 -15.37
N GLU A 432 -25.07 16.33 -16.09
CA GLU A 432 -26.00 17.45 -16.10
C GLU A 432 -27.07 17.34 -15.02
N GLY A 433 -27.13 16.23 -14.29
CA GLY A 433 -28.09 15.96 -13.22
C GLY A 433 -29.44 15.39 -13.72
N ASN A 434 -29.50 14.91 -14.97
CA ASN A 434 -30.70 14.23 -15.46
C ASN A 434 -30.74 12.78 -14.93
N SER A 435 -31.96 12.29 -14.65
CA SER A 435 -32.16 10.92 -14.18
C SER A 435 -31.85 9.92 -15.30
N LEU A 436 -31.03 8.91 -15.00
CA LEU A 436 -30.79 7.77 -15.89
C LEU A 436 -31.92 6.74 -15.83
N THR A 437 -32.68 6.69 -14.71
CA THR A 437 -33.75 5.69 -14.53
C THR A 437 -35.01 5.98 -15.37
N ASP A 438 -35.09 7.17 -15.98
CA ASP A 438 -36.16 7.55 -16.90
C ASP A 438 -35.95 6.95 -18.32
N SER A 439 -34.86 6.27 -18.58
CA SER A 439 -34.49 5.66 -19.84
C SER A 439 -34.19 4.17 -19.67
N ASP A 440 -34.04 3.45 -20.79
CA ASP A 440 -33.66 2.05 -20.78
C ASP A 440 -32.25 1.88 -20.17
N ALA A 441 -32.09 0.95 -19.25
CA ALA A 441 -30.80 0.71 -18.60
C ALA A 441 -29.72 0.27 -19.60
N ASP A 442 -30.11 -0.45 -20.65
CA ASP A 442 -29.19 -0.86 -21.73
C ASP A 442 -28.60 0.33 -22.52
N ASP A 443 -29.16 1.53 -22.41
CA ASP A 443 -28.55 2.73 -23.01
C ASP A 443 -27.26 3.13 -22.29
N TYR A 444 -27.15 2.83 -20.99
CA TYR A 444 -26.06 3.28 -20.14
C TYR A 444 -25.09 2.18 -19.72
N PHE A 445 -25.52 0.91 -19.79
CA PHE A 445 -24.73 -0.23 -19.34
C PHE A 445 -24.43 -1.21 -20.47
N SER A 446 -23.31 -1.92 -20.34
CA SER A 446 -22.91 -3.00 -21.22
C SER A 446 -22.26 -4.11 -20.41
N ALA A 447 -22.34 -5.35 -20.91
CA ALA A 447 -21.82 -6.51 -20.22
C ALA A 447 -20.62 -7.14 -20.96
N ILE A 448 -19.68 -7.68 -20.18
CA ILE A 448 -18.71 -8.68 -20.63
C ILE A 448 -19.15 -10.00 -19.99
N ILE A 449 -19.66 -10.93 -20.80
CA ILE A 449 -20.10 -12.25 -20.34
C ILE A 449 -19.85 -13.28 -21.45
N ASN A 450 -19.57 -14.53 -21.06
CA ASN A 450 -19.36 -15.63 -22.01
C ASN A 450 -20.69 -16.43 -22.16
N ASN A 451 -21.05 -16.74 -23.41
CA ASN A 451 -22.18 -17.63 -23.75
C ASN A 451 -23.58 -17.23 -23.24
N ALA A 452 -23.76 -15.99 -22.80
CA ALA A 452 -25.08 -15.42 -22.50
C ALA A 452 -25.17 -13.97 -22.95
N LEU A 453 -26.36 -13.41 -22.95
CA LEU A 453 -26.61 -11.98 -23.05
C LEU A 453 -27.02 -11.49 -21.66
N ALA A 454 -26.67 -10.28 -21.34
CA ALA A 454 -27.13 -9.58 -20.15
C ALA A 454 -28.16 -8.53 -20.56
N ASP A 455 -29.31 -8.56 -19.95
CA ASP A 455 -30.42 -7.62 -20.13
C ASP A 455 -30.50 -6.77 -18.84
N PHE A 456 -30.22 -5.48 -18.95
CA PHE A 456 -30.21 -4.57 -17.83
C PHE A 456 -31.57 -3.92 -17.65
N SER A 457 -31.99 -3.77 -16.40
CA SER A 457 -33.26 -3.15 -16.05
C SER A 457 -33.18 -2.35 -14.76
N TRP A 458 -34.12 -1.46 -14.58
CA TRP A 458 -34.33 -0.73 -13.35
C TRP A 458 -35.44 -1.34 -12.50
N SER A 459 -35.19 -1.53 -11.21
CA SER A 459 -36.21 -1.82 -10.21
C SER A 459 -36.09 -0.78 -9.10
N ASP A 460 -36.99 0.18 -9.07
CA ASP A 460 -36.86 1.40 -8.30
C ASP A 460 -35.49 2.07 -8.62
N ASN A 461 -34.67 2.37 -7.61
CA ASN A 461 -33.35 2.93 -7.80
C ASN A 461 -32.25 1.84 -7.71
N THR A 462 -32.52 0.65 -8.26
CA THR A 462 -31.56 -0.46 -8.30
C THR A 462 -31.37 -0.92 -9.73
N LEU A 463 -30.09 -0.93 -10.17
CA LEU A 463 -29.70 -1.57 -11.41
C LEU A 463 -29.71 -3.08 -11.23
N GLN A 464 -30.48 -3.76 -12.08
CA GLN A 464 -30.58 -5.21 -12.13
C GLN A 464 -30.03 -5.75 -13.45
N VAL A 465 -29.63 -7.03 -13.44
CA VAL A 465 -29.27 -7.78 -14.65
C VAL A 465 -30.03 -9.10 -14.67
N THR A 466 -30.56 -9.46 -15.85
CA THR A 466 -31.10 -10.79 -16.13
C THR A 466 -30.26 -11.44 -17.23
N PHE A 467 -29.81 -12.67 -17.00
CA PHE A 467 -29.03 -13.39 -18.02
C PHE A 467 -29.94 -14.22 -18.91
N VAL A 468 -29.83 -14.02 -20.22
CA VAL A 468 -30.63 -14.70 -21.22
C VAL A 468 -29.77 -15.54 -22.15
N GLN A 469 -30.32 -16.65 -22.63
CA GLN A 469 -29.61 -17.54 -23.51
C GLN A 469 -29.31 -16.88 -24.87
N VAL A 470 -28.11 -17.01 -25.36
CA VAL A 470 -27.79 -16.65 -26.75
C VAL A 470 -28.58 -17.56 -27.69
N PRO A 471 -29.40 -17.01 -28.58
CA PRO A 471 -30.12 -17.85 -29.55
C PRO A 471 -29.14 -18.70 -30.39
N GLU A 472 -29.38 -20.02 -30.45
CA GLU A 472 -28.53 -20.88 -31.26
C GLU A 472 -28.51 -20.44 -32.71
N PRO A 473 -27.36 -20.55 -33.43
CA PRO A 473 -27.27 -20.19 -34.82
C PRO A 473 -28.29 -20.94 -35.69
N ALA A 474 -28.68 -22.16 -35.33
CA ALA A 474 -29.73 -22.95 -35.97
C ALA A 474 -31.11 -22.28 -35.84
N ALA A 475 -31.45 -21.69 -34.71
CA ALA A 475 -32.74 -20.97 -34.50
C ALA A 475 -32.77 -19.69 -35.33
N LEU A 476 -31.69 -18.94 -35.42
CA LEU A 476 -31.55 -17.76 -36.30
C LEU A 476 -31.66 -18.15 -37.79
N SER A 477 -31.04 -19.27 -38.19
CA SER A 477 -31.12 -19.79 -39.52
C SER A 477 -32.54 -20.19 -39.92
N LEU A 478 -33.31 -20.75 -39.00
CA LEU A 478 -34.73 -21.09 -39.20
C LEU A 478 -35.59 -19.84 -39.35
N ILE A 479 -35.37 -18.81 -38.54
CA ILE A 479 -36.10 -17.53 -38.60
C ILE A 479 -35.80 -16.84 -39.96
N PHE A 480 -34.55 -16.71 -40.33
CA PHE A 480 -34.17 -16.13 -41.62
C PHE A 480 -34.61 -16.97 -42.79
N GLY A 481 -34.56 -18.29 -42.69
CA GLY A 481 -35.10 -19.22 -43.68
C GLY A 481 -36.60 -19.06 -43.84
N ALA A 482 -37.38 -18.99 -42.77
CA ALA A 482 -38.82 -18.76 -42.79
C ALA A 482 -39.19 -17.38 -43.40
N LEU A 483 -38.43 -16.32 -43.03
CA LEU A 483 -38.61 -14.99 -43.62
C LEU A 483 -38.28 -14.98 -45.13
N ALA A 484 -37.24 -15.65 -45.55
CA ALA A 484 -36.86 -15.76 -46.95
C ALA A 484 -37.91 -16.53 -47.78
N VAL A 485 -38.43 -17.64 -47.24
CA VAL A 485 -39.54 -18.42 -47.84
C VAL A 485 -40.81 -17.58 -47.91
N GLY A 486 -41.17 -16.91 -46.85
CA GLY A 486 -42.32 -16.00 -46.81
C GLY A 486 -42.25 -14.88 -47.84
N TYR A 487 -41.08 -14.29 -48.00
CA TYR A 487 -40.81 -13.27 -49.03
C TYR A 487 -40.86 -13.83 -50.46
N ALA A 488 -40.32 -15.03 -50.68
CA ALA A 488 -40.39 -15.69 -52.00
C ALA A 488 -41.82 -16.09 -52.40
N LEU A 489 -42.63 -16.54 -51.43
CA LEU A 489 -44.02 -16.86 -51.68
C LEU A 489 -44.90 -15.62 -51.96
N ARG A 490 -44.54 -14.47 -51.33
CA ARG A 490 -45.23 -13.19 -51.60
C ARG A 490 -44.95 -12.60 -52.97
N ARG A 491 -43.80 -12.92 -53.55
CA ARG A 491 -43.40 -12.51 -54.93
C ARG A 491 -44.05 -13.38 -56.03
N ARG A 492 -44.65 -14.50 -55.70
CA ARG A 492 -45.29 -15.42 -56.69
C ARG A 492 -46.82 -15.21 -56.80
N LYS A 493 -47.38 -14.27 -56.06
CA LYS A 493 -48.71 -13.74 -56.26
C LYS A 493 -48.62 -12.35 -56.90
#